data_0bd923d087e0609c16d7c34bccfab9e8
#
_entry.id   0bd923d087e0609c16d7c34bccfab9e8
#
_cell.length_a   1.000
_cell.length_b   1.000
_cell.length_c   1.000
_cell.angle_alpha   90.00
_cell.angle_beta   90.00
_cell.angle_gamma   90.00
#
_symmetry.space_group_name_H-M   'P 1'
#
loop_
_entity.id
_entity.type
_entity.pdbx_description
1 polymer ?
#
loop_
_entity_poly.entity_id
_entity_poly.type
_entity_poly.pdbx_seq_one_letter_code
_entity_poly.pdbx_strand_id
1 'polypeptide(L)'
;MFTETLRKYPILPFLDRKCCIDYDLPAPTGTGKIKLPVGTGVYIPVLGIHYDPKYFPQPEKFDPDRFTEENKRSRPNYTYIPFGEGPRMCIGKDRHLNFPIRILGYSN
;
A
#
# COMPACT_ATOMS: atom_id res chain seq x y z
N MET A 1 9.52 0.64 -13.34
CA MET A 1 10.61 -0.11 -12.65
C MET A 1 10.65 0.16 -11.15
N PHE A 2 10.77 1.41 -10.71
CA PHE A 2 10.82 1.75 -9.27
C PHE A 2 9.57 1.35 -8.47
N THR A 3 8.38 1.53 -9.04
CA THR A 3 7.11 1.14 -8.41
C THR A 3 7.02 -0.37 -8.14
N GLU A 4 7.50 -1.20 -9.06
CA GLU A 4 7.53 -2.65 -8.87
C GLU A 4 8.57 -3.06 -7.81
N THR A 5 9.68 -2.35 -7.72
CA THR A 5 10.64 -2.54 -6.62
C THR A 5 10.00 -2.28 -5.26
N LEU A 6 9.26 -1.18 -5.13
CA LEU A 6 8.55 -0.85 -3.89
C LEU A 6 7.39 -1.80 -3.57
N ARG A 7 6.78 -2.42 -4.59
CA ARG A 7 5.81 -3.49 -4.36
C ARG A 7 6.45 -4.70 -3.71
N LYS A 8 7.55 -5.19 -4.28
CA LYS A 8 8.25 -6.38 -3.78
C LYS A 8 9.00 -6.11 -2.48
N TYR A 9 9.55 -4.92 -2.33
CA TYR A 9 10.37 -4.51 -1.20
C TYR A 9 9.89 -3.17 -0.64
N PRO A 10 8.70 -3.14 -0.01
CA PRO A 10 8.21 -1.92 0.60
C PRO A 10 9.12 -1.48 1.75
N ILE A 11 9.24 -0.18 1.96
CA ILE A 11 10.06 0.40 3.04
C ILE A 11 9.57 -0.08 4.40
N LEU A 12 8.26 -0.16 4.56
CA LEU A 12 7.60 -0.71 5.75
C LEU A 12 6.72 -1.90 5.35
N PRO A 13 6.89 -3.07 6.00
CA PRO A 13 6.09 -4.25 5.67
C PRO A 13 4.65 -4.16 6.18
N PHE A 14 4.38 -3.25 7.11
CA PHE A 14 3.05 -2.95 7.64
C PHE A 14 2.93 -1.48 8.02
N LEU A 15 1.69 -1.00 8.05
CA LEU A 15 1.33 0.31 8.59
C LEU A 15 0.54 0.09 9.88
N ASP A 16 0.76 0.93 10.85
CA ASP A 16 0.03 0.89 12.11
C ASP A 16 -0.85 2.13 12.30
N ARG A 17 -1.95 1.94 13.01
CA ARG A 17 -2.86 3.00 13.44
C ARG A 17 -3.34 2.68 14.85
N LYS A 18 -3.76 3.71 15.57
CA LYS A 18 -4.38 3.59 16.88
C LYS A 18 -5.77 4.21 16.84
N CYS A 19 -6.76 3.49 17.31
CA CYS A 19 -8.11 4.02 17.47
C CYS A 19 -8.13 5.15 18.49
N CYS A 20 -8.57 6.33 18.08
CA CYS A 20 -8.72 7.50 18.94
C CYS A 20 -10.12 7.66 19.52
N ILE A 21 -11.10 6.97 18.93
CA ILE A 21 -12.51 6.92 19.36
C ILE A 21 -13.00 5.49 19.21
N ASP A 22 -14.03 5.12 19.95
CA ASP A 22 -14.71 3.84 19.72
C ASP A 22 -15.29 3.80 18.31
N TYR A 23 -15.02 2.72 17.60
CA TYR A 23 -15.44 2.58 16.20
C TYR A 23 -15.98 1.18 15.90
N ASP A 24 -17.05 1.13 15.14
CA ASP A 24 -17.63 -0.11 14.65
C ASP A 24 -17.17 -0.38 13.21
N LEU A 25 -16.22 -1.30 13.05
CA LEU A 25 -15.74 -1.72 11.74
C LEU A 25 -16.73 -2.72 11.12
N PRO A 26 -17.13 -2.55 9.85
CA PRO A 26 -17.92 -3.57 9.16
C PRO A 26 -17.19 -4.91 9.13
N ALA A 27 -17.90 -6.00 9.46
CA ALA A 27 -17.30 -7.33 9.40
C ALA A 27 -17.01 -7.75 7.95
N PRO A 28 -15.91 -8.46 7.69
CA PRO A 28 -15.54 -8.93 6.34
C PRO A 28 -16.60 -9.82 5.68
N THR A 29 -17.42 -10.49 6.48
CA THR A 29 -18.53 -11.37 6.04
C THR A 29 -19.76 -10.61 5.54
N GLY A 30 -19.73 -9.28 5.60
CA GLY A 30 -20.88 -8.42 5.22
C GLY A 30 -22.00 -8.38 6.26
N THR A 31 -21.96 -9.19 7.31
CA THR A 31 -22.95 -9.20 8.39
C THR A 31 -22.27 -8.95 9.73
N GLY A 32 -22.81 -7.99 10.51
CA GLY A 32 -22.27 -7.63 11.81
C GLY A 32 -21.20 -6.55 11.78
N LYS A 33 -20.69 -6.25 12.98
CA LYS A 33 -19.68 -5.21 13.22
C LYS A 33 -18.63 -5.71 14.20
N ILE A 34 -17.41 -5.29 14.03
CA ILE A 34 -16.30 -5.52 14.96
C ILE A 34 -16.10 -4.24 15.77
N LYS A 35 -16.30 -4.28 17.06
CA LYS A 35 -16.05 -3.13 17.94
C LYS A 35 -14.55 -2.93 18.14
N LEU A 36 -14.08 -1.73 17.86
CA LEU A 36 -12.73 -1.29 18.14
C LEU A 36 -12.77 -0.22 19.23
N PRO A 37 -12.47 -0.57 20.49
CA PRO A 37 -12.37 0.41 21.56
C PRO A 37 -11.23 1.40 21.33
N VAL A 38 -11.33 2.59 21.95
CA VAL A 38 -10.21 3.56 22.03
C VAL A 38 -8.94 2.85 22.48
N GLY A 39 -7.84 3.15 21.83
CA GLY A 39 -6.53 2.57 22.13
C GLY A 39 -6.21 1.29 21.37
N THR A 40 -7.18 0.69 20.65
CA THR A 40 -6.93 -0.49 19.82
C THR A 40 -5.89 -0.20 18.75
N GLY A 41 -4.84 -1.04 18.69
CA GLY A 41 -3.86 -1.04 17.59
C GLY A 41 -4.43 -1.74 16.36
N VAL A 42 -4.30 -1.10 15.21
CA VAL A 42 -4.70 -1.64 13.90
C VAL A 42 -3.47 -1.74 13.01
N TYR A 43 -3.19 -2.92 12.48
CA TYR A 43 -2.07 -3.18 11.58
C TYR A 43 -2.56 -3.49 10.18
N ILE A 44 -2.01 -2.81 9.19
CA ILE A 44 -2.31 -3.02 7.77
C ILE A 44 -1.11 -3.73 7.15
N PRO A 45 -1.24 -4.98 6.71
CA PRO A 45 -0.12 -5.77 6.20
C PRO A 45 0.22 -5.37 4.76
N VAL A 46 1.00 -4.32 4.57
CA VAL A 46 1.40 -3.80 3.24
C VAL A 46 2.02 -4.89 2.39
N LEU A 47 3.00 -5.60 2.95
CA LEU A 47 3.68 -6.69 2.24
C LEU A 47 2.70 -7.81 1.86
N GLY A 48 1.80 -8.19 2.77
CA GLY A 48 0.78 -9.20 2.50
C GLY A 48 -0.16 -8.80 1.35
N ILE A 49 -0.59 -7.54 1.31
CA ILE A 49 -1.43 -7.02 0.22
C ILE A 49 -0.66 -7.00 -1.10
N HIS A 50 0.61 -6.57 -1.09
CA HIS A 50 1.45 -6.49 -2.28
C HIS A 50 1.82 -7.86 -2.86
N TYR A 51 1.73 -8.92 -2.06
CA TYR A 51 1.98 -10.31 -2.47
C TYR A 51 0.71 -11.13 -2.62
N ASP A 52 -0.47 -10.53 -2.48
CA ASP A 52 -1.74 -11.21 -2.71
C ASP A 52 -1.95 -11.48 -4.21
N PRO A 53 -2.03 -12.75 -4.65
CA PRO A 53 -2.23 -13.11 -6.06
C PRO A 53 -3.55 -12.58 -6.62
N LYS A 54 -4.53 -12.27 -5.78
CA LYS A 54 -5.78 -11.64 -6.17
C LYS A 54 -5.58 -10.25 -6.80
N TYR A 55 -4.63 -9.48 -6.28
CA TYR A 55 -4.33 -8.12 -6.74
C TYR A 55 -3.10 -8.06 -7.65
N PHE A 56 -2.15 -8.97 -7.44
CA PHE A 56 -0.90 -9.07 -8.18
C PHE A 56 -0.64 -10.52 -8.61
N PRO A 57 -1.21 -10.97 -9.73
CA PRO A 57 -0.99 -12.34 -10.23
C PRO A 57 0.49 -12.65 -10.36
N GLN A 58 0.91 -13.85 -9.97
CA GLN A 58 2.32 -14.25 -9.88
C GLN A 58 3.17 -13.23 -9.10
N PRO A 59 2.88 -13.00 -7.81
CA PRO A 59 3.45 -11.89 -7.06
C PRO A 59 4.97 -11.96 -6.90
N GLU A 60 5.56 -13.16 -7.00
CA GLU A 60 7.00 -13.36 -6.93
C GLU A 60 7.74 -12.86 -8.18
N LYS A 61 7.05 -12.81 -9.32
CA LYS A 61 7.63 -12.32 -10.56
C LYS A 61 7.80 -10.80 -10.51
N PHE A 62 9.01 -10.33 -10.82
CA PHE A 62 9.26 -8.90 -11.02
C PHE A 62 8.74 -8.48 -12.39
N ASP A 63 7.73 -7.64 -12.44
CA ASP A 63 7.02 -7.26 -13.66
C ASP A 63 6.62 -5.78 -13.61
N PRO A 64 7.43 -4.89 -14.20
CA PRO A 64 7.14 -3.46 -14.22
C PRO A 64 5.85 -3.08 -14.96
N ASP A 65 5.40 -3.92 -15.91
CA ASP A 65 4.20 -3.65 -16.71
C ASP A 65 2.91 -3.70 -15.90
N ARG A 66 2.97 -4.23 -14.67
CA ARG A 66 1.87 -4.15 -13.70
C ARG A 66 1.45 -2.72 -13.37
N PHE A 67 2.33 -1.74 -13.64
CA PHE A 67 2.12 -0.34 -13.32
C PHE A 67 1.90 0.54 -14.55
N THR A 68 1.55 -0.04 -15.70
CA THR A 68 0.98 0.71 -16.82
C THR A 68 -0.34 1.37 -16.41
N GLU A 69 -0.72 2.45 -17.05
CA GLU A 69 -1.95 3.19 -16.70
C GLU A 69 -3.20 2.31 -16.80
N GLU A 70 -3.22 1.40 -17.76
CA GLU A 70 -4.31 0.44 -17.92
C GLU A 70 -4.40 -0.52 -16.74
N ASN A 71 -3.29 -1.14 -16.35
CA ASN A 71 -3.22 -2.10 -15.24
C ASN A 71 -3.47 -1.44 -13.88
N LYS A 72 -3.08 -0.17 -13.71
CA LYS A 72 -3.42 0.60 -12.52
C LYS A 72 -4.92 0.81 -12.38
N ARG A 73 -5.61 1.16 -13.48
CA ARG A 73 -7.07 1.41 -13.47
C ARG A 73 -7.89 0.16 -13.22
N SER A 74 -7.42 -1.01 -13.66
CA SER A 74 -8.11 -2.29 -13.45
C SER A 74 -8.00 -2.82 -12.03
N ARG A 75 -7.03 -2.32 -11.26
CA ARG A 75 -6.78 -2.78 -9.89
C ARG A 75 -7.60 -2.00 -8.87
N PRO A 76 -8.18 -2.67 -7.84
CA PRO A 76 -8.88 -1.96 -6.78
C PRO A 76 -7.99 -0.93 -6.07
N ASN A 77 -8.59 0.18 -5.65
CA ASN A 77 -7.91 1.19 -4.86
C ASN A 77 -7.33 0.59 -3.55
N TYR A 78 -6.28 1.21 -3.02
CA TYR A 78 -5.64 0.82 -1.75
C TYR A 78 -4.94 -0.55 -1.75
N THR A 79 -4.70 -1.13 -2.91
CA THR A 79 -3.94 -2.38 -3.04
C THR A 79 -2.44 -2.17 -3.28
N TYR A 80 -2.03 -0.96 -3.63
CA TYR A 80 -0.64 -0.54 -3.75
C TYR A 80 -0.40 0.69 -2.86
N ILE A 81 0.15 0.46 -1.67
CA ILE A 81 0.26 1.47 -0.61
C ILE A 81 1.65 1.51 0.05
N PRO A 82 2.75 1.58 -0.74
CA PRO A 82 4.11 1.53 -0.18
C PRO A 82 4.45 2.72 0.74
N PHE A 83 3.70 3.80 0.65
CA PHE A 83 3.85 5.02 1.46
C PHE A 83 2.62 5.32 2.31
N GLY A 84 1.69 4.37 2.42
CA GLY A 84 0.37 4.62 3.00
C GLY A 84 -0.54 5.41 2.08
N GLU A 85 -1.73 5.71 2.56
CA GLU A 85 -2.75 6.49 1.87
C GLU A 85 -3.54 7.34 2.87
N GLY A 86 -4.21 8.39 2.38
CA GLY A 86 -5.04 9.27 3.18
C GLY A 86 -4.27 10.34 3.97
N PRO A 87 -4.86 10.92 5.03
CA PRO A 87 -4.30 12.07 5.75
C PRO A 87 -2.95 11.81 6.44
N ARG A 88 -2.61 10.56 6.70
CA ARG A 88 -1.36 10.10 7.32
C ARG A 88 -0.40 9.46 6.31
N MET A 89 -0.58 9.72 5.02
CA MET A 89 0.35 9.32 3.97
C MET A 89 1.75 9.90 4.24
N CYS A 90 2.79 9.17 3.80
CA CYS A 90 4.18 9.59 3.95
C CYS A 90 4.42 10.97 3.31
N ILE A 91 4.93 11.91 4.09
CA ILE A 91 5.27 13.27 3.64
C ILE A 91 6.40 13.23 2.58
N GLY A 92 7.28 12.23 2.67
CA GLY A 92 8.42 12.07 1.78
C GLY A 92 8.10 11.34 0.47
N LYS A 93 6.84 11.01 0.18
CA LYS A 93 6.43 10.23 -1.01
C LYS A 93 7.05 10.78 -2.30
N ASP A 94 6.92 12.06 -2.55
CA ASP A 94 7.44 12.70 -3.78
C ASP A 94 8.97 12.74 -3.80
N ARG A 95 9.60 12.92 -2.66
CA ARG A 95 11.06 12.89 -2.52
C ARG A 95 11.62 11.50 -2.77
N HIS A 96 10.98 10.45 -2.22
CA HIS A 96 11.40 9.06 -2.43
C HIS A 96 11.20 8.60 -3.87
N LEU A 97 10.18 9.08 -4.55
CA LEU A 97 9.94 8.75 -5.95
C LEU A 97 10.93 9.46 -6.90
N ASN A 98 11.37 10.68 -6.56
CA ASN A 98 12.25 11.49 -7.39
C ASN A 98 13.75 11.24 -7.13
N PHE A 99 14.13 10.78 -5.94
CA PHE A 99 15.52 10.58 -5.56
C PHE A 99 16.26 9.53 -6.42
N PRO A 100 15.70 8.35 -6.73
CA PRO A 100 16.35 7.39 -7.62
C PRO A 100 16.54 7.90 -9.05
N ILE A 101 15.63 8.75 -9.54
CA ILE A 101 15.71 9.34 -10.87
C ILE A 101 16.92 10.27 -10.97
N ARG A 102 17.23 11.02 -9.91
CA ARG A 102 18.41 11.89 -9.85
C ARG A 102 19.73 11.13 -9.78
N ILE A 103 19.80 10.02 -9.05
CA ILE A 103 21.02 9.20 -8.94
C ILE A 103 21.35 8.53 -10.28
N LEU A 104 20.35 8.13 -11.05
CA LEU A 104 20.51 7.49 -12.35
C LEU A 104 20.76 8.46 -13.51
N GLY A 105 20.93 9.77 -13.23
CA GLY A 105 21.28 10.77 -14.23
C GLY A 105 20.16 11.13 -15.22
N TYR A 106 18.93 10.70 -14.98
CA TYR A 106 17.77 11.13 -15.73
C TYR A 106 17.28 12.48 -15.16
N SER A 107 17.93 13.56 -15.55
CA SER A 107 17.35 14.89 -15.42
C SER A 107 16.51 15.18 -16.67
N ASN A 108 15.24 15.45 -16.50
CA ASN A 108 14.46 16.11 -17.54
C ASN A 108 14.97 17.52 -17.75
#